data_d832094e0223a9849c0a0c5bf8536681
#
_entry.id   d832094e0223a9849c0a0c5bf8536681
#
_cell.length_a   1.000
_cell.length_b   1.000
_cell.length_c   1.000
_cell.angle_alpha   90.00
_cell.angle_beta   90.00
_cell.angle_gamma   90.00
#
_symmetry.space_group_name_H-M   'P 1'
#
loop_
_entity.id
_entity.type
_entity.pdbx_description
1 polymer ?
#
loop_
_entity_poly.entity_id
_entity_poly.type
_entity_poly.pdbx_seq_one_letter_code
_entity_poly.pdbx_strand_id
1 'polypeptide(L)'
;TLRLAREIGGWKLVKLEVLGDKKTLYPDIIETLNSTEVLAKEGFKVMVYCTDDPLMAKRLENAGASAIMPLAAPIGSGLGIQNKINIQIIRRQTKLPLIIDAGIGQASDASIAMELGCDGVLVNTAIAKAKDPYKMAQAMKYAVLSGRQSYLSGRINLATYGSASSPKDGLI
;
A
#
# COMPACT_ATOMS: atom_id res chain seq x y z
N THR A 1 -20.49 -3.00 -14.41
CA THR A 1 -20.44 -3.90 -13.22
C THR A 1 -20.72 -3.13 -11.94
N LEU A 2 -19.96 -2.07 -11.57
CA LEU A 2 -20.10 -1.36 -10.28
C LEU A 2 -21.46 -0.70 -10.09
N ARG A 3 -22.03 -0.08 -11.14
CA ARG A 3 -23.39 0.51 -11.09
C ARG A 3 -24.44 -0.54 -10.77
N LEU A 4 -24.36 -1.70 -11.42
CA LEU A 4 -25.28 -2.82 -11.16
C LEU A 4 -25.13 -3.33 -9.73
N ALA A 5 -23.91 -3.50 -9.23
CA ALA A 5 -23.65 -3.90 -7.85
C ALA A 5 -24.27 -2.93 -6.84
N ARG A 6 -24.17 -1.61 -7.10
CA ARG A 6 -24.84 -0.60 -6.26
C ARG A 6 -26.36 -0.71 -6.25
N GLU A 7 -26.96 -0.93 -7.41
CA GLU A 7 -28.42 -1.07 -7.49
C GLU A 7 -28.95 -2.32 -6.79
N ILE A 8 -28.20 -3.42 -6.85
CA ILE A 8 -28.59 -4.67 -6.19
C ILE A 8 -28.33 -4.63 -4.68
N GLY A 9 -27.18 -4.13 -4.24
CA GLY A 9 -26.72 -4.23 -2.85
C GLY A 9 -26.51 -2.91 -2.12
N GLY A 10 -26.71 -1.75 -2.77
CA GLY A 10 -26.52 -0.42 -2.17
C GLY A 10 -25.06 -0.04 -1.92
N TRP A 11 -24.10 -0.86 -2.35
CA TRP A 11 -22.67 -0.63 -2.07
C TRP A 11 -22.14 0.59 -2.81
N LYS A 12 -21.58 1.53 -2.04
CA LYS A 12 -20.92 2.74 -2.57
C LYS A 12 -19.40 2.66 -2.49
N LEU A 13 -18.84 1.87 -1.55
CA LEU A 13 -17.41 1.66 -1.45
C LEU A 13 -16.99 0.59 -2.45
N VAL A 14 -16.06 0.92 -3.34
CA VAL A 14 -15.61 0.05 -4.42
C VAL A 14 -14.10 0.10 -4.57
N LYS A 15 -13.48 -1.03 -4.93
CA LYS A 15 -12.11 -1.07 -5.42
C LYS A 15 -12.14 -0.99 -6.95
N LEU A 16 -11.47 0.01 -7.49
CA LEU A 16 -11.27 0.18 -8.93
C LEU A 16 -9.92 -0.40 -9.33
N GLU A 17 -9.97 -1.33 -10.30
CA GLU A 17 -8.79 -1.96 -10.88
C GLU A 17 -8.99 -2.02 -12.40
N VAL A 18 -8.25 -1.19 -13.14
CA VAL A 18 -8.25 -1.14 -14.60
C VAL A 18 -6.88 -1.63 -15.08
N LEU A 19 -6.83 -2.84 -15.58
CA LEU A 19 -5.57 -3.45 -16.03
C LEU A 19 -5.28 -3.07 -17.48
N GLY A 20 -4.09 -2.52 -17.73
CA GLY A 20 -3.62 -2.13 -19.05
C GLY A 20 -2.96 -3.28 -19.83
N ASP A 21 -2.40 -4.24 -19.11
CA ASP A 21 -1.73 -5.39 -19.72
C ASP A 21 -2.05 -6.69 -18.99
N LYS A 22 -2.47 -7.71 -19.75
CA LYS A 22 -2.89 -9.00 -19.19
C LYS A 22 -1.76 -9.83 -18.63
N LYS A 23 -0.53 -9.61 -19.08
CA LYS A 23 0.64 -10.39 -18.66
C LYS A 23 1.28 -9.83 -17.40
N THR A 24 1.45 -8.53 -17.35
CA THR A 24 2.10 -7.82 -16.23
C THR A 24 1.13 -7.41 -15.14
N LEU A 25 -0.17 -7.28 -15.47
CA LEU A 25 -1.24 -6.81 -14.59
C LEU A 25 -0.98 -5.39 -14.04
N TYR A 26 -0.20 -4.58 -14.79
CA TYR A 26 -0.06 -3.17 -14.48
C TYR A 26 -1.35 -2.42 -14.77
N PRO A 27 -1.68 -1.40 -13.97
CA PRO A 27 -2.85 -0.58 -14.20
C PRO A 27 -2.68 0.29 -15.46
N ASP A 28 -3.76 0.45 -16.22
CA ASP A 28 -3.87 1.50 -17.24
C ASP A 28 -4.08 2.83 -16.53
N ILE A 29 -3.05 3.66 -16.57
CA ILE A 29 -3.00 4.91 -15.82
C ILE A 29 -4.07 5.90 -16.28
N ILE A 30 -4.29 6.01 -17.60
CA ILE A 30 -5.22 6.97 -18.19
C ILE A 30 -6.65 6.54 -17.90
N GLU A 31 -6.97 5.29 -18.18
CA GLU A 31 -8.32 4.75 -17.94
C GLU A 31 -8.66 4.65 -16.45
N THR A 32 -7.68 4.41 -15.59
CA THR A 32 -7.85 4.45 -14.13
C THR A 32 -8.24 5.85 -13.66
N LEU A 33 -7.57 6.90 -14.18
CA LEU A 33 -7.88 8.29 -13.84
C LEU A 33 -9.28 8.69 -14.31
N ASN A 34 -9.60 8.41 -15.58
CA ASN A 34 -10.92 8.70 -16.18
C ASN A 34 -12.05 7.98 -15.41
N SER A 35 -11.85 6.69 -15.12
CA SER A 35 -12.85 5.89 -14.40
C SER A 35 -13.03 6.37 -12.95
N THR A 36 -11.97 6.81 -12.29
CA THR A 36 -12.03 7.37 -10.93
C THR A 36 -12.88 8.62 -10.90
N GLU A 37 -12.66 9.54 -11.83
CA GLU A 37 -13.42 10.79 -11.94
C GLU A 37 -14.90 10.55 -12.18
N VAL A 38 -15.23 9.64 -13.11
CA VAL A 38 -16.63 9.29 -13.43
C VAL A 38 -17.32 8.67 -12.21
N LEU A 39 -16.70 7.68 -11.58
CA LEU A 39 -17.29 6.98 -10.43
C LEU A 39 -17.44 7.89 -9.21
N ALA A 40 -16.46 8.75 -8.95
CA ALA A 40 -16.53 9.72 -7.85
C ALA A 40 -17.69 10.71 -8.06
N LYS A 41 -17.86 11.23 -9.27
CA LYS A 41 -19.01 12.11 -9.64
C LYS A 41 -20.36 11.40 -9.48
N GLU A 42 -20.40 10.08 -9.66
CA GLU A 42 -21.59 9.27 -9.45
C GLU A 42 -21.84 8.90 -7.96
N GLY A 43 -21.02 9.40 -7.05
CA GLY A 43 -21.16 9.22 -5.61
C GLY A 43 -20.59 7.90 -5.08
N PHE A 44 -19.74 7.20 -5.83
CA PHE A 44 -18.97 6.09 -5.30
C PHE A 44 -17.79 6.58 -4.44
N LYS A 45 -17.45 5.82 -3.40
CA LYS A 45 -16.20 5.92 -2.66
C LYS A 45 -15.19 4.97 -3.30
N VAL A 46 -14.26 5.53 -4.07
CA VAL A 46 -13.38 4.75 -4.94
C VAL A 46 -12.02 4.54 -4.29
N MET A 47 -11.70 3.31 -3.96
CA MET A 47 -10.33 2.88 -3.63
C MET A 47 -9.64 2.49 -4.93
N VAL A 48 -8.50 3.11 -5.26
CA VAL A 48 -7.93 3.06 -6.60
C VAL A 48 -6.61 2.31 -6.63
N TYR A 49 -6.58 1.15 -7.31
CA TYR A 49 -5.34 0.47 -7.66
C TYR A 49 -4.57 1.27 -8.71
N CYS A 50 -3.30 1.59 -8.43
CA CYS A 50 -2.49 2.43 -9.30
C CYS A 50 -1.00 2.04 -9.25
N THR A 51 -0.20 2.70 -10.10
CA THR A 51 1.26 2.64 -9.99
C THR A 51 1.74 3.41 -8.75
N ASP A 52 3.00 3.19 -8.38
CA ASP A 52 3.69 3.93 -7.31
C ASP A 52 4.21 5.31 -7.74
N ASP A 53 3.63 5.89 -8.80
CA ASP A 53 3.94 7.23 -9.27
C ASP A 53 3.29 8.30 -8.35
N PRO A 54 4.09 9.16 -7.68
CA PRO A 54 3.55 10.20 -6.80
C PRO A 54 2.69 11.25 -7.51
N LEU A 55 2.99 11.56 -8.78
CA LEU A 55 2.19 12.52 -9.54
C LEU A 55 0.83 11.92 -9.89
N MET A 56 0.79 10.63 -10.24
CA MET A 56 -0.47 9.94 -10.50
C MET A 56 -1.31 9.82 -9.23
N ALA A 57 -0.70 9.47 -8.11
CA ALA A 57 -1.40 9.44 -6.82
C ALA A 57 -2.09 10.77 -6.51
N LYS A 58 -1.41 11.90 -6.75
CA LYS A 58 -1.97 13.24 -6.58
C LYS A 58 -3.12 13.53 -7.55
N ARG A 59 -3.01 13.12 -8.80
CA ARG A 59 -4.08 13.28 -9.80
C ARG A 59 -5.32 12.47 -9.41
N LEU A 60 -5.14 11.23 -8.94
CA LEU A 60 -6.23 10.38 -8.47
C LEU A 60 -6.95 10.96 -7.24
N GLU A 61 -6.20 11.52 -6.28
CA GLU A 61 -6.78 12.26 -5.14
C GLU A 61 -7.64 13.42 -5.63
N ASN A 62 -7.13 14.23 -6.58
CA ASN A 62 -7.87 15.35 -7.16
C ASN A 62 -9.09 14.91 -7.98
N ALA A 63 -9.06 13.73 -8.58
CA ALA A 63 -10.18 13.13 -9.30
C ALA A 63 -11.28 12.57 -8.38
N GLY A 64 -11.08 12.60 -7.05
CA GLY A 64 -12.06 12.19 -6.06
C GLY A 64 -11.90 10.76 -5.53
N ALA A 65 -10.71 10.18 -5.66
CA ALA A 65 -10.41 8.91 -4.99
C ALA A 65 -10.65 9.02 -3.47
N SER A 66 -11.08 7.94 -2.86
CA SER A 66 -11.28 7.82 -1.40
C SER A 66 -10.15 7.08 -0.70
N ALA A 67 -9.32 6.34 -1.43
CA ALA A 67 -8.07 5.75 -0.99
C ALA A 67 -7.13 5.54 -2.18
N ILE A 68 -5.83 5.68 -1.95
CA ILE A 68 -4.78 5.41 -2.93
C ILE A 68 -4.16 4.05 -2.63
N MET A 69 -4.13 3.18 -3.64
CA MET A 69 -3.69 1.80 -3.48
C MET A 69 -2.56 1.48 -4.48
N PRO A 70 -1.32 1.98 -4.24
CA PRO A 70 -0.22 1.71 -5.16
C PRO A 70 0.25 0.26 -5.08
N LEU A 71 0.69 -0.27 -6.20
CA LEU A 71 1.45 -1.52 -6.22
C LEU A 71 2.84 -1.30 -5.61
N ALA A 72 3.33 -2.27 -4.87
CA ALA A 72 4.75 -2.37 -4.49
C ALA A 72 5.58 -3.04 -5.61
N ALA A 73 4.94 -4.00 -6.28
CA ALA A 73 5.42 -4.77 -7.42
C ALA A 73 4.20 -5.41 -8.13
N PRO A 74 4.35 -6.03 -9.31
CA PRO A 74 3.24 -6.64 -10.03
C PRO A 74 2.41 -7.62 -9.17
N ILE A 75 1.11 -7.69 -9.44
CA ILE A 75 0.18 -8.59 -8.73
C ILE A 75 0.73 -10.02 -8.74
N GLY A 76 0.81 -10.64 -7.58
CA GLY A 76 1.25 -12.02 -7.42
C GLY A 76 2.74 -12.28 -7.59
N SER A 77 3.55 -11.25 -7.83
CA SER A 77 5.01 -11.37 -8.02
C SER A 77 5.78 -11.69 -6.73
N GLY A 78 5.29 -11.21 -5.59
CA GLY A 78 5.96 -11.40 -4.30
C GLY A 78 7.32 -10.71 -4.17
N LEU A 79 7.59 -9.70 -5.02
CA LEU A 79 8.89 -9.01 -5.08
C LEU A 79 9.07 -7.97 -3.95
N GLY A 80 8.02 -7.69 -3.18
CA GLY A 80 8.06 -6.66 -2.13
C GLY A 80 8.07 -5.23 -2.67
N ILE A 81 8.34 -4.27 -1.79
CA ILE A 81 8.33 -2.84 -2.14
C ILE A 81 9.61 -2.48 -2.90
N GLN A 82 9.47 -2.23 -4.20
CA GLN A 82 10.59 -1.92 -5.09
C GLN A 82 11.07 -0.47 -4.95
N ASN A 83 10.16 0.48 -4.73
CA ASN A 83 10.49 1.89 -4.62
C ASN A 83 9.92 2.50 -3.33
N LYS A 84 10.66 2.36 -2.25
CA LYS A 84 10.31 2.93 -0.94
C LYS A 84 10.19 4.46 -0.97
N ILE A 85 11.00 5.12 -1.79
CA ILE A 85 11.02 6.59 -1.87
C ILE A 85 9.71 7.11 -2.45
N ASN A 86 9.21 6.50 -3.52
CA ASN A 86 7.93 6.88 -4.10
C ASN A 86 6.78 6.73 -3.08
N ILE A 87 6.73 5.62 -2.36
CA ILE A 87 5.72 5.40 -1.31
C ILE A 87 5.80 6.48 -0.23
N GLN A 88 7.00 6.86 0.21
CA GLN A 88 7.18 7.95 1.18
C GLN A 88 6.72 9.31 0.64
N ILE A 89 6.99 9.59 -0.64
CA ILE A 89 6.54 10.83 -1.29
C ILE A 89 5.00 10.84 -1.34
N ILE A 90 4.38 9.75 -1.78
CA ILE A 90 2.92 9.61 -1.80
C ILE A 90 2.36 9.85 -0.40
N ARG A 91 2.91 9.20 0.64
CA ARG A 91 2.44 9.37 2.01
C ARG A 91 2.48 10.81 2.50
N ARG A 92 3.51 11.56 2.13
CA ARG A 92 3.66 12.97 2.52
C ARG A 92 2.69 13.90 1.78
N GLN A 93 2.27 13.53 0.57
CA GLN A 93 1.44 14.37 -0.30
C GLN A 93 -0.06 14.13 -0.11
N THR A 94 -0.47 12.91 0.23
CA THR A 94 -1.89 12.55 0.37
C THR A 94 -2.35 12.51 1.81
N LYS A 95 -3.59 12.94 2.04
CA LYS A 95 -4.32 12.77 3.31
C LYS A 95 -5.23 11.55 3.28
N LEU A 96 -5.40 10.94 2.12
CA LEU A 96 -6.23 9.75 1.96
C LEU A 96 -5.55 8.51 2.57
N PRO A 97 -6.32 7.49 2.92
CA PRO A 97 -5.76 6.18 3.24
C PRO A 97 -4.84 5.69 2.12
N LEU A 98 -3.63 5.27 2.50
CA LEU A 98 -2.61 4.73 1.62
C LEU A 98 -2.43 3.24 1.92
N ILE A 99 -2.79 2.38 0.97
CA ILE A 99 -2.80 0.93 1.16
C ILE A 99 -1.93 0.29 0.08
N ILE A 100 -0.90 -0.45 0.46
CA ILE A 100 -0.12 -1.21 -0.53
C ILE A 100 -0.97 -2.38 -1.03
N ASP A 101 -1.25 -2.41 -2.33
CA ASP A 101 -2.22 -3.34 -2.94
C ASP A 101 -1.60 -4.63 -3.48
N ALA A 102 -0.43 -4.57 -4.08
CA ALA A 102 0.15 -5.70 -4.80
C ALA A 102 1.64 -5.85 -4.53
N GLY A 103 2.18 -7.05 -4.80
CA GLY A 103 3.62 -7.32 -4.73
C GLY A 103 4.14 -7.77 -3.37
N ILE A 104 3.33 -7.76 -2.32
CA ILE A 104 3.72 -8.29 -1.00
C ILE A 104 3.94 -9.81 -1.11
N GLY A 105 5.14 -10.28 -0.74
CA GLY A 105 5.52 -11.68 -0.81
C GLY A 105 5.72 -12.34 0.55
N GLN A 106 6.09 -11.58 1.57
CA GLN A 106 6.38 -12.10 2.90
C GLN A 106 6.09 -11.06 3.99
N ALA A 107 6.16 -11.49 5.25
CA ALA A 107 5.83 -10.66 6.42
C ALA A 107 6.68 -9.40 6.54
N SER A 108 7.98 -9.45 6.20
CA SER A 108 8.84 -8.26 6.22
C SER A 108 8.40 -7.17 5.23
N ASP A 109 7.83 -7.54 4.08
CA ASP A 109 7.32 -6.55 3.13
C ASP A 109 6.14 -5.78 3.72
N ALA A 110 5.24 -6.48 4.42
CA ALA A 110 4.12 -5.86 5.14
C ALA A 110 4.61 -4.95 6.26
N SER A 111 5.62 -5.37 7.04
CA SER A 111 6.23 -4.54 8.08
C SER A 111 6.82 -3.26 7.49
N ILE A 112 7.60 -3.39 6.41
CA ILE A 112 8.20 -2.24 5.71
C ILE A 112 7.11 -1.27 5.21
N ALA A 113 6.02 -1.77 4.62
CA ALA A 113 4.90 -0.92 4.18
C ALA A 113 4.36 -0.08 5.34
N MET A 114 4.13 -0.70 6.48
CA MET A 114 3.60 -0.01 7.66
C MET A 114 4.61 0.97 8.27
N GLU A 115 5.92 0.64 8.26
CA GLU A 115 7.00 1.53 8.70
C GLU A 115 7.18 2.75 7.78
N LEU A 116 6.83 2.65 6.50
CA LEU A 116 6.78 3.78 5.57
C LEU A 116 5.59 4.71 5.82
N GLY A 117 4.68 4.36 6.74
CA GLY A 117 3.51 5.13 7.12
C GLY A 117 2.26 4.82 6.30
N CYS A 118 2.23 3.69 5.59
CA CYS A 118 1.00 3.21 4.97
C CYS A 118 -0.04 2.86 6.03
N ASP A 119 -1.32 3.00 5.67
CA ASP A 119 -2.44 2.72 6.56
C ASP A 119 -2.85 1.24 6.54
N GLY A 120 -2.39 0.49 5.54
CA GLY A 120 -2.65 -0.94 5.41
C GLY A 120 -1.92 -1.60 4.26
N VAL A 121 -2.08 -2.91 4.18
CA VAL A 121 -1.64 -3.75 3.06
C VAL A 121 -2.78 -4.66 2.63
N LEU A 122 -2.93 -4.88 1.34
CA LEU A 122 -3.81 -5.90 0.77
C LEU A 122 -2.96 -7.11 0.39
N VAL A 123 -3.23 -8.27 1.00
CA VAL A 123 -2.44 -9.48 0.81
C VAL A 123 -3.36 -10.65 0.49
N ASN A 124 -3.08 -11.33 -0.61
CA ASN A 124 -3.78 -12.55 -1.00
C ASN A 124 -2.77 -13.66 -1.35
N THR A 125 -2.08 -13.53 -2.47
CA THR A 125 -1.24 -14.58 -3.07
C THR A 125 -0.14 -15.05 -2.12
N ALA A 126 0.50 -14.17 -1.38
CA ALA A 126 1.55 -14.53 -0.43
C ALA A 126 1.05 -15.46 0.69
N ILE A 127 -0.21 -15.32 1.08
CA ILE A 127 -0.85 -16.22 2.06
C ILE A 127 -1.30 -17.50 1.37
N ALA A 128 -2.08 -17.39 0.28
CA ALA A 128 -2.71 -18.52 -0.38
C ALA A 128 -1.71 -19.53 -0.98
N LYS A 129 -0.55 -19.06 -1.46
CA LYS A 129 0.51 -19.89 -2.04
C LYS A 129 1.64 -20.26 -1.06
N ALA A 130 1.54 -19.87 0.21
CA ALA A 130 2.51 -20.29 1.21
C ALA A 130 2.43 -21.81 1.47
N LYS A 131 3.54 -22.42 1.88
CA LYS A 131 3.54 -23.83 2.31
C LYS A 131 2.59 -24.08 3.48
N ASP A 132 2.46 -23.10 4.37
CA ASP A 132 1.52 -23.08 5.48
C ASP A 132 0.79 -21.74 5.49
N PRO A 133 -0.38 -21.64 4.82
CA PRO A 133 -1.15 -20.41 4.73
C PRO A 133 -1.59 -19.85 6.08
N TYR A 134 -1.87 -20.71 7.04
CA TYR A 134 -2.28 -20.30 8.39
C TYR A 134 -1.14 -19.56 9.10
N LYS A 135 0.07 -20.14 9.12
CA LYS A 135 1.25 -19.48 9.71
C LYS A 135 1.60 -18.20 8.97
N MET A 136 1.47 -18.17 7.63
CA MET A 136 1.74 -16.96 6.87
C MET A 136 0.74 -15.86 7.19
N ALA A 137 -0.55 -16.18 7.33
CA ALA A 137 -1.57 -15.21 7.74
C ALA A 137 -1.27 -14.63 9.13
N GLN A 138 -0.85 -15.46 10.08
CA GLN A 138 -0.42 -15.01 11.41
C GLN A 138 0.82 -14.09 11.32
N ALA A 139 1.82 -14.49 10.53
CA ALA A 139 3.03 -13.70 10.33
C ALA A 139 2.71 -12.32 9.72
N MET A 140 1.82 -12.26 8.72
CA MET A 140 1.35 -11.01 8.12
C MET A 140 0.64 -10.12 9.15
N LYS A 141 -0.23 -10.68 9.98
CA LYS A 141 -0.90 -9.96 11.07
C LYS A 141 0.12 -9.31 12.01
N TYR A 142 1.11 -10.06 12.47
CA TYR A 142 2.12 -9.54 13.39
C TYR A 142 3.04 -8.51 12.71
N ALA A 143 3.37 -8.70 11.45
CA ALA A 143 4.16 -7.75 10.67
C ALA A 143 3.46 -6.39 10.53
N VAL A 144 2.17 -6.39 10.21
CA VAL A 144 1.36 -5.16 10.14
C VAL A 144 1.33 -4.45 11.49
N LEU A 145 1.07 -5.17 12.57
CA LEU A 145 1.05 -4.59 13.92
C LEU A 145 2.41 -4.03 14.33
N SER A 146 3.48 -4.80 14.12
CA SER A 146 4.86 -4.40 14.44
C SER A 146 5.28 -3.16 13.66
N GLY A 147 5.10 -3.18 12.33
CA GLY A 147 5.45 -2.05 11.48
C GLY A 147 4.66 -0.79 11.82
N ARG A 148 3.37 -0.91 12.16
CA ARG A 148 2.56 0.22 12.60
C ARG A 148 3.05 0.81 13.92
N GLN A 149 3.36 -0.04 14.90
CA GLN A 149 3.92 0.40 16.18
C GLN A 149 5.28 1.06 16.01
N SER A 150 6.16 0.50 15.17
CA SER A 150 7.45 1.08 14.82
C SER A 150 7.29 2.48 14.24
N TYR A 151 6.39 2.66 13.27
CA TYR A 151 6.09 3.95 12.66
C TYR A 151 5.60 4.98 13.69
N LEU A 152 4.66 4.61 14.56
CA LEU A 152 4.07 5.50 15.56
C LEU A 152 5.05 5.87 16.67
N SER A 153 5.97 4.97 17.03
CA SER A 153 7.03 5.22 18.01
C SER A 153 8.10 6.18 17.50
N GLY A 154 8.22 6.29 16.20
CA GLY A 154 9.27 7.07 15.55
C GLY A 154 10.61 6.33 15.53
N ARG A 155 11.33 6.52 14.46
CA ARG A 155 12.67 5.95 14.27
C ARG A 155 13.71 6.85 14.93
N ILE A 156 14.74 6.24 15.51
CA ILE A 156 15.93 7.01 15.92
C ILE A 156 16.59 7.69 14.71
N ASN A 157 17.21 8.83 14.93
CA ASN A 157 17.92 9.54 13.86
C ASN A 157 19.04 8.68 13.28
N LEU A 158 19.19 8.74 11.96
CA LEU A 158 20.34 8.14 11.29
C LEU A 158 21.60 8.92 11.65
N ALA A 159 22.65 8.22 12.04
CA ALA A 159 23.96 8.80 12.31
C ALA A 159 25.04 8.10 11.49
N THR A 160 26.02 8.86 11.02
CA THR A 160 27.15 8.31 10.28
C THR A 160 28.12 7.54 11.19
N TYR A 161 28.21 7.96 12.46
CA TYR A 161 29.07 7.32 13.45
C TYR A 161 28.27 6.67 14.57
N GLY A 162 28.83 5.60 15.12
CA GLY A 162 28.25 4.95 16.30
C GLY A 162 28.31 5.84 17.52
N SER A 163 27.29 5.73 18.39
CA SER A 163 27.32 6.28 19.74
C SER A 163 27.19 5.13 20.75
N ALA A 164 27.95 5.21 21.84
CA ALA A 164 27.88 4.17 22.86
C ALA A 164 26.50 4.18 23.52
N SER A 165 25.88 3.00 23.64
CA SER A 165 24.61 2.79 24.35
C SER A 165 24.78 2.69 25.86
N SER A 166 26.01 2.48 26.34
CA SER A 166 26.36 2.41 27.77
C SER A 166 27.23 3.60 28.17
N PRO A 167 27.18 4.04 29.45
CA PRO A 167 28.08 5.07 29.95
C PRO A 167 29.53 4.66 29.71
N LYS A 168 30.36 5.60 29.27
CA LYS A 168 31.80 5.38 29.04
C LYS A 168 32.64 5.61 30.28
N ASP A 169 32.07 6.16 31.34
CA ASP A 169 32.78 6.44 32.59
C ASP A 169 33.11 5.13 33.28
N GLY A 170 34.39 4.90 33.55
CA GLY A 170 34.90 3.67 34.14
C GLY A 170 35.39 2.59 33.17
N LEU A 171 35.42 2.85 31.86
CA LEU A 171 36.16 2.02 30.90
C LEU A 171 37.63 2.43 30.90
N ILE A 172 38.50 1.49 31.32
CA ILE A 172 39.97 1.62 31.25
C ILE A 172 40.43 1.38 29.82
#